data_10cde5e233ae0ade4c62458a2e6ef099
#
_entry.id   10cde5e233ae0ade4c62458a2e6ef099
#
_cell.length_a   1.000
_cell.length_b   1.000
_cell.length_c   1.000
_cell.angle_alpha   90.00
_cell.angle_beta   90.00
_cell.angle_gamma   90.00
#
_symmetry.space_group_name_H-M   'P 1'
#
loop_
_entity.id
_entity.type
_entity.pdbx_description
1 polymer ?
#
loop_
_entity_poly.entity_id
_entity_poly.type
_entity_poly.pdbx_seq_one_letter_code
_entity_poly.pdbx_strand_id
1 'polypeptide(L)'
;IDGDDLLPRMSDLNKSGEKFTNIDKGGNLNDSEYTPLTANAYLGAWGIKEALDNDADIVVCPRVTDAAVVIGPAAWKFNWQRNDYDALAGALAAGHIIECGCQATGGNYAFFKEVPSFDNVGYPIAEILEDGSFYITKHPDTGGLVSKGTVTAQLLYEISSPAYINPDVISHFDTLKIEDIEKDKVYVSGCRGSSPPKEHKVCI
;
A
#
# COMPACT_ATOMS: atom_id res chain seq x y z
N ILE A 1 9.70 0.58 -15.42
CA ILE A 1 8.54 1.50 -15.29
C ILE A 1 9.08 2.90 -15.12
N ASP A 2 8.40 3.90 -15.66
CA ASP A 2 8.79 5.31 -15.64
C ASP A 2 7.52 6.19 -15.68
N GLY A 3 7.67 7.51 -15.49
CA GLY A 3 6.58 8.48 -15.67
C GLY A 3 6.13 9.21 -14.40
N ASP A 4 6.76 8.96 -13.27
CA ASP A 4 6.49 9.65 -12.01
C ASP A 4 7.10 11.06 -11.95
N ASP A 5 8.27 11.30 -12.57
CA ASP A 5 8.94 12.60 -12.57
C ASP A 5 8.19 13.61 -13.46
N LEU A 6 7.51 14.53 -12.79
CA LEU A 6 6.75 15.59 -13.43
C LEU A 6 7.52 16.91 -13.52
N LEU A 7 8.67 17.04 -12.87
CA LEU A 7 9.42 18.31 -12.82
C LEU A 7 9.69 18.89 -14.23
N PRO A 8 10.15 18.10 -15.23
CA PRO A 8 10.37 18.60 -16.58
C PRO A 8 9.07 19.01 -17.31
N ARG A 9 7.93 18.50 -16.87
CA ARG A 9 6.61 18.70 -17.49
C ARG A 9 5.75 19.76 -16.78
N MET A 10 6.17 20.26 -15.61
CA MET A 10 5.33 21.15 -14.78
C MET A 10 4.88 22.40 -15.52
N SER A 11 5.76 23.00 -16.35
CA SER A 11 5.38 24.18 -17.14
C SER A 11 4.23 23.90 -18.10
N ASP A 12 4.23 22.73 -18.75
CA ASP A 12 3.19 22.39 -19.71
C ASP A 12 1.92 21.92 -19.04
N LEU A 13 2.03 21.22 -17.90
CA LEU A 13 0.91 20.86 -17.05
C LEU A 13 0.19 22.10 -16.51
N ASN A 14 0.94 23.09 -16.05
CA ASN A 14 0.37 24.39 -15.63
C ASN A 14 -0.36 25.11 -16.77
N LYS A 15 0.21 25.15 -17.98
CA LYS A 15 -0.45 25.72 -19.16
C LYS A 15 -1.73 24.97 -19.54
N SER A 16 -1.79 23.67 -19.29
CA SER A 16 -2.99 22.84 -19.52
C SER A 16 -4.05 22.98 -18.42
N GLY A 17 -3.77 23.73 -17.36
CA GLY A 17 -4.72 24.06 -16.29
C GLY A 17 -4.53 23.28 -14.99
N GLU A 18 -3.47 22.46 -14.87
CA GLU A 18 -3.14 21.79 -13.61
C GLU A 18 -2.69 22.83 -12.57
N LYS A 19 -3.27 22.74 -11.36
CA LYS A 19 -3.05 23.74 -10.31
C LYS A 19 -2.08 23.30 -9.22
N PHE A 20 -1.83 21.98 -9.11
CA PHE A 20 -1.05 21.39 -8.01
C PHE A 20 -1.51 21.93 -6.65
N THR A 21 -2.79 21.72 -6.36
CA THR A 21 -3.41 22.19 -5.12
C THR A 21 -2.86 21.43 -3.92
N ASN A 22 -2.44 22.15 -2.88
CA ASN A 22 -1.98 21.54 -1.63
C ASN A 22 -3.14 20.81 -0.94
N ILE A 23 -2.94 19.54 -0.62
CA ILE A 23 -3.99 18.66 -0.10
C ILE A 23 -4.42 19.08 1.31
N ASP A 24 -3.48 19.54 2.14
CA ASP A 24 -3.74 19.80 3.56
C ASP A 24 -4.22 21.23 3.81
N LYS A 25 -3.61 22.19 3.13
CA LYS A 25 -3.81 23.64 3.40
C LYS A 25 -4.63 24.33 2.34
N GLY A 26 -4.89 23.66 1.21
CA GLY A 26 -5.42 24.34 0.03
C GLY A 26 -4.40 25.30 -0.59
N GLY A 27 -4.86 26.11 -1.56
CA GLY A 27 -3.98 26.96 -2.35
C GLY A 27 -3.28 26.21 -3.46
N ASN A 28 -2.80 26.92 -4.47
CA ASN A 28 -2.16 26.32 -5.63
C ASN A 28 -0.66 26.62 -5.59
N LEU A 29 0.15 25.70 -6.11
CA LEU A 29 1.59 25.90 -6.19
C LEU A 29 1.95 27.17 -6.96
N ASN A 30 1.24 27.48 -8.04
CA ASN A 30 1.48 28.66 -8.87
C ASN A 30 1.26 30.00 -8.15
N ASP A 31 0.50 29.99 -7.07
CA ASP A 31 0.24 31.17 -6.24
C ASP A 31 1.27 31.30 -5.09
N SER A 32 2.22 30.38 -5.03
CA SER A 32 3.28 30.36 -4.01
C SER A 32 4.59 30.99 -4.53
N GLU A 33 5.45 31.41 -3.59
CA GLU A 33 6.81 31.89 -3.89
C GLU A 33 7.82 30.73 -4.03
N TYR A 34 7.37 29.47 -3.88
CA TYR A 34 8.25 28.31 -3.90
C TYR A 34 8.57 27.87 -5.32
N THR A 35 9.83 27.51 -5.55
CA THR A 35 10.29 26.84 -6.76
C THR A 35 10.48 25.37 -6.45
N PRO A 36 9.76 24.47 -7.14
CA PRO A 36 9.92 23.04 -6.95
C PRO A 36 11.35 22.56 -7.24
N LEU A 37 11.89 21.74 -6.35
CA LEU A 37 13.16 21.03 -6.57
C LEU A 37 12.91 19.63 -7.14
N THR A 38 11.78 19.03 -6.81
CA THR A 38 11.32 17.73 -7.30
C THR A 38 9.81 17.78 -7.50
N ALA A 39 9.27 16.90 -8.32
CA ALA A 39 7.83 16.71 -8.46
C ALA A 39 7.56 15.27 -8.89
N ASN A 40 7.20 14.40 -7.96
CA ASN A 40 7.00 12.99 -8.23
C ASN A 40 5.54 12.58 -7.98
N ALA A 41 4.89 12.06 -9.01
CA ALA A 41 3.57 11.47 -8.89
C ALA A 41 3.67 10.10 -8.19
N TYR A 42 2.73 9.82 -7.29
CA TYR A 42 2.58 8.50 -6.71
C TYR A 42 1.79 7.63 -7.68
N LEU A 43 2.51 6.76 -8.40
CA LEU A 43 1.91 5.82 -9.34
C LEU A 43 1.36 4.58 -8.60
N GLY A 44 0.46 3.85 -9.27
CA GLY A 44 -0.12 2.62 -8.78
C GLY A 44 0.57 1.36 -9.31
N ALA A 45 -0.14 0.25 -9.21
CA ALA A 45 0.33 -1.11 -9.45
C ALA A 45 0.28 -1.55 -10.92
N TRP A 46 -0.47 -0.86 -11.78
CA TRP A 46 -0.76 -1.36 -13.13
C TRP A 46 0.46 -1.45 -14.03
N GLY A 47 1.46 -0.58 -13.84
CA GLY A 47 2.73 -0.71 -14.54
C GLY A 47 3.50 -1.97 -14.13
N ILE A 48 3.39 -2.39 -12.87
CA ILE A 48 3.99 -3.63 -12.36
C ILE A 48 3.30 -4.84 -13.00
N LYS A 49 1.96 -4.86 -13.00
CA LYS A 49 1.19 -5.90 -13.67
C LYS A 49 1.57 -6.03 -15.14
N GLU A 50 1.62 -4.92 -15.87
CA GLU A 50 1.99 -4.89 -17.29
C GLU A 50 3.40 -5.45 -17.54
N ALA A 51 4.37 -5.12 -16.68
CA ALA A 51 5.71 -5.67 -16.78
C ALA A 51 5.72 -7.20 -16.59
N LEU A 52 4.95 -7.71 -15.61
CA LEU A 52 4.82 -9.15 -15.35
C LEU A 52 4.04 -9.87 -16.47
N ASP A 53 3.02 -9.25 -17.06
CA ASP A 53 2.30 -9.76 -18.23
C ASP A 53 3.23 -9.89 -19.47
N ASN A 54 4.33 -9.13 -19.50
CA ASN A 54 5.38 -9.20 -20.52
C ASN A 54 6.62 -9.99 -20.07
N ASP A 55 6.44 -10.95 -19.16
CA ASP A 55 7.47 -11.91 -18.71
C ASP A 55 8.71 -11.25 -18.06
N ALA A 56 8.55 -10.10 -17.39
CA ALA A 56 9.65 -9.49 -16.66
C ALA A 56 10.00 -10.29 -15.40
N ASP A 57 11.26 -10.71 -15.26
CA ASP A 57 11.79 -11.35 -14.06
C ASP A 57 12.12 -10.34 -12.95
N ILE A 58 12.46 -9.12 -13.32
CA ILE A 58 12.80 -8.03 -12.41
C ILE A 58 12.07 -6.76 -12.85
N VAL A 59 11.35 -6.15 -11.92
CA VAL A 59 10.61 -4.89 -12.16
C VAL A 59 11.21 -3.78 -11.30
N VAL A 60 11.85 -2.81 -11.95
CA VAL A 60 12.33 -1.59 -11.31
C VAL A 60 11.24 -0.52 -11.39
N CYS A 61 10.79 -0.07 -10.25
CA CYS A 61 9.71 0.92 -10.15
C CYS A 61 10.26 2.32 -9.86
N PRO A 62 9.62 3.37 -10.38
CA PRO A 62 9.81 4.73 -9.94
C PRO A 62 9.07 4.97 -8.60
N ARG A 63 8.60 6.19 -8.31
CA ARG A 63 7.72 6.42 -7.17
C ARG A 63 6.34 5.79 -7.42
N VAL A 64 6.13 4.62 -6.85
CA VAL A 64 4.81 3.98 -6.70
C VAL A 64 4.36 4.06 -5.24
N THR A 65 3.08 3.85 -4.96
CA THR A 65 2.62 3.68 -3.58
C THR A 65 3.16 2.38 -2.99
N ASP A 66 3.37 2.33 -1.68
CA ASP A 66 4.07 1.23 -1.02
C ASP A 66 3.36 -0.12 -1.25
N ALA A 67 2.04 -0.15 -1.18
CA ALA A 67 1.25 -1.35 -1.46
C ALA A 67 1.24 -1.76 -2.96
N ALA A 68 1.63 -0.88 -3.89
CA ALA A 68 1.61 -1.20 -5.31
C ALA A 68 2.49 -2.41 -5.67
N VAL A 69 3.59 -2.61 -4.92
CA VAL A 69 4.50 -3.75 -5.10
C VAL A 69 3.88 -5.09 -4.67
N VAL A 70 2.74 -5.05 -4.00
CA VAL A 70 1.94 -6.23 -3.62
C VAL A 70 0.72 -6.36 -4.54
N ILE A 71 0.01 -5.26 -4.79
CA ILE A 71 -1.17 -5.24 -5.66
C ILE A 71 -0.81 -5.71 -7.08
N GLY A 72 0.30 -5.23 -7.65
CA GLY A 72 0.71 -5.56 -9.02
C GLY A 72 0.90 -7.06 -9.26
N PRO A 73 1.73 -7.75 -8.47
CA PRO A 73 1.91 -9.20 -8.57
C PRO A 73 0.62 -9.99 -8.30
N ALA A 74 -0.21 -9.57 -7.34
CA ALA A 74 -1.49 -10.22 -7.06
C ALA A 74 -2.45 -10.08 -8.25
N ALA A 75 -2.60 -8.87 -8.78
CA ALA A 75 -3.43 -8.60 -9.94
C ALA A 75 -2.96 -9.37 -11.19
N TRP A 76 -1.65 -9.53 -11.36
CA TRP A 76 -1.08 -10.38 -12.40
C TRP A 76 -1.40 -11.86 -12.18
N LYS A 77 -1.13 -12.36 -10.97
CA LYS A 77 -1.32 -13.78 -10.63
C LYS A 77 -2.75 -14.25 -10.79
N PHE A 78 -3.72 -13.44 -10.36
CA PHE A 78 -5.14 -13.76 -10.37
C PHE A 78 -5.89 -13.13 -11.56
N ASN A 79 -5.18 -12.46 -12.46
CA ASN A 79 -5.74 -11.77 -13.62
C ASN A 79 -6.86 -10.77 -13.26
N TRP A 80 -6.71 -10.06 -12.14
CA TRP A 80 -7.68 -9.05 -11.73
C TRP A 80 -7.73 -7.88 -12.70
N GLN A 81 -8.92 -7.33 -12.83
CA GLN A 81 -9.19 -6.16 -13.63
C GLN A 81 -9.23 -4.90 -12.77
N ARG A 82 -9.21 -3.72 -13.41
CA ARG A 82 -9.20 -2.42 -12.70
C ARG A 82 -10.44 -2.15 -11.86
N ASN A 83 -11.50 -2.91 -12.03
CA ASN A 83 -12.78 -2.82 -11.30
C ASN A 83 -13.00 -3.95 -10.29
N ASP A 84 -12.03 -4.84 -10.09
CA ASP A 84 -12.08 -5.87 -9.04
C ASP A 84 -11.72 -5.26 -7.67
N TYR A 85 -12.47 -4.22 -7.31
CA TYR A 85 -12.13 -3.32 -6.21
C TYR A 85 -11.95 -4.02 -4.87
N ASP A 86 -12.78 -5.01 -4.54
CA ASP A 86 -12.67 -5.72 -3.26
C ASP A 86 -11.37 -6.53 -3.17
N ALA A 87 -10.99 -7.21 -4.26
CA ALA A 87 -9.73 -7.96 -4.32
C ALA A 87 -8.50 -7.03 -4.28
N LEU A 88 -8.54 -5.95 -5.06
CA LEU A 88 -7.48 -4.93 -5.05
C LEU A 88 -7.33 -4.29 -3.66
N ALA A 89 -8.46 -4.02 -2.97
CA ALA A 89 -8.45 -3.45 -1.62
C ALA A 89 -7.85 -4.40 -0.59
N GLY A 90 -8.10 -5.70 -0.72
CA GLY A 90 -7.48 -6.73 0.11
C GLY A 90 -5.95 -6.78 -0.09
N ALA A 91 -5.49 -6.82 -1.35
CA ALA A 91 -4.06 -6.80 -1.66
C ALA A 91 -3.39 -5.50 -1.19
N LEU A 92 -4.09 -4.34 -1.26
CA LEU A 92 -3.61 -3.09 -0.69
C LEU A 92 -3.43 -3.21 0.82
N ALA A 93 -4.42 -3.75 1.54
CA ALA A 93 -4.32 -3.96 2.98
C ALA A 93 -3.15 -4.89 3.35
N ALA A 94 -2.94 -5.98 2.59
CA ALA A 94 -1.81 -6.87 2.76
C ALA A 94 -0.47 -6.13 2.56
N GLY A 95 -0.36 -5.33 1.50
CA GLY A 95 0.82 -4.52 1.22
C GLY A 95 1.12 -3.52 2.33
N HIS A 96 0.11 -2.80 2.80
CA HIS A 96 0.23 -1.87 3.92
C HIS A 96 0.69 -2.56 5.23
N ILE A 97 0.26 -3.80 5.48
CA ILE A 97 0.71 -4.55 6.66
C ILE A 97 2.18 -4.94 6.56
N ILE A 98 2.67 -5.36 5.39
CA ILE A 98 4.03 -5.92 5.29
C ILE A 98 5.12 -4.91 4.93
N GLU A 99 4.77 -3.71 4.44
CA GLU A 99 5.74 -2.73 3.95
C GLU A 99 6.80 -2.33 4.97
N CYS A 100 6.41 -2.13 6.22
CA CYS A 100 7.30 -1.71 7.30
C CYS A 100 8.00 -2.90 8.01
N GLY A 101 8.03 -4.07 7.39
CA GLY A 101 8.76 -5.24 7.86
C GLY A 101 8.33 -5.65 9.27
N CYS A 102 9.28 -5.72 10.19
CA CYS A 102 9.05 -6.25 11.54
C CYS A 102 8.09 -5.42 12.42
N GLN A 103 7.59 -4.28 11.97
CA GLN A 103 6.52 -3.58 12.68
C GLN A 103 5.28 -4.46 12.81
N ALA A 104 4.88 -5.16 11.74
CA ALA A 104 3.71 -6.05 11.73
C ALA A 104 3.91 -7.32 12.57
N THR A 105 5.14 -7.66 12.88
CA THR A 105 5.48 -8.81 13.75
C THR A 105 5.84 -8.40 15.19
N GLY A 106 5.33 -7.27 15.62
CA GLY A 106 5.40 -6.81 17.02
C GLY A 106 6.21 -5.54 17.26
N GLY A 107 7.00 -5.08 16.27
CA GLY A 107 7.84 -3.89 16.41
C GLY A 107 7.06 -2.59 16.60
N ASN A 108 5.80 -2.53 16.17
CA ASN A 108 4.87 -1.41 16.35
C ASN A 108 3.75 -1.70 17.35
N TYR A 109 3.88 -2.75 18.16
CA TYR A 109 2.82 -3.20 19.04
C TYR A 109 2.96 -2.59 20.44
N ALA A 110 1.96 -1.81 20.85
CA ALA A 110 1.97 -1.15 22.17
C ALA A 110 2.06 -2.14 23.34
N PHE A 111 1.49 -3.33 23.20
CA PHE A 111 1.58 -4.39 24.20
C PHE A 111 2.82 -5.26 24.01
N PHE A 112 3.97 -4.62 23.86
CA PHE A 112 5.24 -5.28 23.53
C PHE A 112 5.66 -6.41 24.50
N LYS A 113 5.14 -6.43 25.74
CA LYS A 113 5.38 -7.53 26.70
C LYS A 113 4.73 -8.85 26.31
N GLU A 114 3.77 -8.83 25.38
CA GLU A 114 3.16 -10.04 24.82
C GLU A 114 4.03 -10.69 23.73
N VAL A 115 4.99 -9.92 23.18
CA VAL A 115 5.92 -10.42 22.18
C VAL A 115 6.97 -11.31 22.87
N PRO A 116 7.07 -12.60 22.49
CA PRO A 116 7.94 -13.56 23.20
C PRO A 116 9.43 -13.20 23.17
N SER A 117 9.90 -12.61 22.07
CA SER A 117 11.29 -12.19 21.89
C SER A 117 11.39 -11.15 20.78
N PHE A 118 12.26 -10.17 20.99
CA PHE A 118 12.70 -9.22 19.93
C PHE A 118 14.06 -9.61 19.34
N ASP A 119 14.62 -10.74 19.76
CA ASP A 119 15.82 -11.28 19.11
C ASP A 119 15.43 -11.93 17.78
N ASN A 120 16.17 -11.63 16.72
CA ASN A 120 15.93 -12.18 15.39
C ASN A 120 14.45 -12.09 14.96
N VAL A 121 13.86 -10.91 15.08
CA VAL A 121 12.45 -10.67 14.72
C VAL A 121 12.20 -11.04 13.26
N GLY A 122 11.23 -11.93 13.03
CA GLY A 122 10.85 -12.32 11.67
C GLY A 122 10.09 -11.22 10.94
N TYR A 123 10.35 -11.06 9.65
CA TYR A 123 9.51 -10.24 8.79
C TYR A 123 8.16 -10.90 8.53
N PRO A 124 7.10 -10.12 8.32
CA PRO A 124 5.80 -10.67 7.96
C PRO A 124 5.82 -11.25 6.54
N ILE A 125 5.01 -12.27 6.35
CA ILE A 125 4.74 -12.91 5.05
C ILE A 125 3.24 -12.78 4.81
N ALA A 126 2.85 -12.22 3.66
CA ALA A 126 1.46 -12.19 3.21
C ALA A 126 1.22 -13.26 2.14
N GLU A 127 0.25 -14.13 2.39
CA GLU A 127 -0.26 -15.11 1.41
C GLU A 127 -1.63 -14.65 0.95
N ILE A 128 -1.70 -14.14 -0.29
CA ILE A 128 -2.91 -13.53 -0.87
C ILE A 128 -3.70 -14.58 -1.63
N LEU A 129 -5.02 -14.57 -1.46
CA LEU A 129 -5.98 -15.44 -2.14
C LEU A 129 -6.68 -14.70 -3.28
N GLU A 130 -7.32 -15.45 -4.18
CA GLU A 130 -7.96 -14.93 -5.38
C GLU A 130 -9.08 -13.89 -5.10
N ASP A 131 -9.74 -14.01 -3.97
CA ASP A 131 -10.81 -13.09 -3.54
C ASP A 131 -10.28 -11.83 -2.82
N GLY A 132 -8.94 -11.68 -2.72
CA GLY A 132 -8.28 -10.58 -2.01
C GLY A 132 -8.18 -10.77 -0.50
N SER A 133 -8.72 -11.84 0.07
CA SER A 133 -8.41 -12.22 1.45
C SER A 133 -6.97 -12.73 1.55
N PHE A 134 -6.40 -12.74 2.75
CA PHE A 134 -5.00 -13.12 2.91
C PHE A 134 -4.68 -13.63 4.31
N TYR A 135 -3.57 -14.36 4.41
CA TYR A 135 -2.95 -14.72 5.68
C TYR A 135 -1.72 -13.86 5.93
N ILE A 136 -1.50 -13.49 7.19
CA ILE A 136 -0.23 -12.93 7.65
C ILE A 136 0.43 -13.97 8.55
N THR A 137 1.69 -14.27 8.22
CA THR A 137 2.54 -15.19 8.98
C THR A 137 3.95 -14.61 9.12
N LYS A 138 4.86 -15.36 9.70
CA LYS A 138 6.32 -15.11 9.68
C LYS A 138 7.07 -16.43 9.54
N HIS A 139 8.37 -16.36 9.26
CA HIS A 139 9.18 -17.58 9.26
C HIS A 139 9.17 -18.28 10.63
N PRO A 140 9.09 -19.61 10.65
CA PRO A 140 9.22 -20.37 11.89
C PRO A 140 10.58 -20.09 12.55
N ASP A 141 10.65 -20.31 13.85
CA ASP A 141 11.87 -20.16 14.66
C ASP A 141 12.48 -18.75 14.68
N THR A 142 11.69 -17.72 14.33
CA THR A 142 12.05 -16.32 14.45
C THR A 142 11.36 -15.70 15.68
N GLY A 143 11.95 -14.64 16.23
CA GLY A 143 11.31 -13.78 17.23
C GLY A 143 10.10 -13.02 16.65
N GLY A 144 9.55 -12.13 17.42
CA GLY A 144 8.33 -11.42 17.08
C GLY A 144 7.05 -12.22 17.38
N LEU A 145 5.92 -11.64 17.01
CA LEU A 145 4.58 -12.17 17.22
C LEU A 145 3.70 -11.75 16.05
N VAL A 146 3.02 -12.69 15.41
CA VAL A 146 1.90 -12.39 14.50
C VAL A 146 0.61 -12.74 15.21
N SER A 147 -0.21 -11.73 15.44
CA SER A 147 -1.51 -11.85 16.09
C SER A 147 -2.48 -10.81 15.52
N LYS A 148 -3.76 -11.00 15.81
CA LYS A 148 -4.77 -9.96 15.51
C LYS A 148 -4.33 -8.58 16.03
N GLY A 149 -3.71 -8.53 17.22
CA GLY A 149 -3.24 -7.29 17.83
C GLY A 149 -2.13 -6.62 17.02
N THR A 150 -1.08 -7.37 16.64
CA THR A 150 0.05 -6.82 15.88
C THR A 150 -0.35 -6.40 14.47
N VAL A 151 -1.20 -7.18 13.81
CA VAL A 151 -1.75 -6.86 12.47
C VAL A 151 -2.65 -5.63 12.54
N THR A 152 -3.52 -5.52 13.57
CA THR A 152 -4.36 -4.32 13.75
C THR A 152 -3.52 -3.09 14.01
N ALA A 153 -2.47 -3.18 14.84
CA ALA A 153 -1.58 -2.05 15.12
C ALA A 153 -0.93 -1.52 13.84
N GLN A 154 -0.52 -2.42 12.94
CA GLN A 154 0.07 -2.02 11.67
C GLN A 154 -0.98 -1.46 10.71
N LEU A 155 -2.19 -2.00 10.66
CA LEU A 155 -3.28 -1.45 9.82
C LEU A 155 -3.63 -0.02 10.20
N LEU A 156 -3.51 0.34 11.47
CA LEU A 156 -3.79 1.70 11.97
C LEU A 156 -2.62 2.67 11.78
N TYR A 157 -1.44 2.16 11.41
CA TYR A 157 -0.25 2.96 11.24
C TYR A 157 -0.35 3.84 9.99
N GLU A 158 -0.01 5.12 10.13
CA GLU A 158 0.03 6.12 9.03
C GLU A 158 -1.28 6.36 8.27
N ILE A 159 -2.40 5.84 8.71
CA ILE A 159 -3.69 6.14 8.10
C ILE A 159 -4.43 7.25 8.85
N SER A 160 -5.06 8.17 8.13
CA SER A 160 -5.86 9.27 8.68
C SER A 160 -7.37 9.00 8.63
N SER A 161 -7.80 8.07 7.79
CA SER A 161 -9.21 7.73 7.55
C SER A 161 -9.36 6.24 7.30
N PRO A 162 -10.47 5.62 7.71
CA PRO A 162 -10.77 4.23 7.34
C PRO A 162 -10.83 4.00 5.83
N ALA A 163 -11.24 5.02 5.05
CA ALA A 163 -11.15 5.01 3.60
C ALA A 163 -9.71 5.38 3.18
N TYR A 164 -8.87 4.38 2.98
CA TYR A 164 -7.47 4.56 2.61
C TYR A 164 -7.33 4.72 1.10
N ILE A 165 -6.97 5.93 0.67
CA ILE A 165 -6.97 6.35 -0.72
C ILE A 165 -5.65 5.98 -1.39
N ASN A 166 -5.73 5.21 -2.49
CA ASN A 166 -4.59 4.87 -3.34
C ASN A 166 -4.93 5.02 -4.83
N PRO A 167 -3.93 5.10 -5.71
CA PRO A 167 -4.16 5.25 -7.16
C PRO A 167 -4.90 4.09 -7.81
N ASP A 168 -4.86 2.90 -7.21
CA ASP A 168 -5.47 1.69 -7.77
C ASP A 168 -6.88 1.45 -7.23
N VAL A 169 -7.12 1.80 -5.98
CA VAL A 169 -8.36 1.53 -5.25
C VAL A 169 -8.44 2.39 -3.98
N ILE A 170 -9.64 2.71 -3.52
CA ILE A 170 -9.88 3.17 -2.15
C ILE A 170 -10.26 1.96 -1.33
N SER A 171 -9.46 1.62 -0.32
CA SER A 171 -9.71 0.48 0.57
C SER A 171 -10.41 0.93 1.85
N HIS A 172 -11.52 0.28 2.19
CA HIS A 172 -12.31 0.57 3.39
C HIS A 172 -11.88 -0.33 4.53
N PHE A 173 -10.88 0.09 5.31
CA PHE A 173 -10.27 -0.72 6.38
C PHE A 173 -11.21 -1.03 7.53
N ASP A 174 -12.27 -0.24 7.72
CA ASP A 174 -13.34 -0.49 8.69
C ASP A 174 -14.23 -1.69 8.34
N THR A 175 -14.10 -2.24 7.15
CA THR A 175 -14.81 -3.46 6.72
C THR A 175 -14.04 -4.75 6.97
N LEU A 176 -12.74 -4.64 7.29
CA LEU A 176 -11.85 -5.78 7.50
C LEU A 176 -12.28 -6.64 8.69
N LYS A 177 -12.17 -7.95 8.52
CA LYS A 177 -12.27 -8.96 9.56
C LYS A 177 -10.89 -9.56 9.78
N ILE A 178 -10.44 -9.59 11.02
CA ILE A 178 -9.11 -10.06 11.42
C ILE A 178 -9.28 -11.14 12.46
N GLU A 179 -8.78 -12.34 12.18
CA GLU A 179 -9.00 -13.54 12.99
C GLU A 179 -7.68 -14.27 13.21
N ASP A 180 -7.35 -14.55 14.46
CA ASP A 180 -6.25 -15.47 14.81
C ASP A 180 -6.67 -16.89 14.43
N ILE A 181 -5.92 -17.57 13.55
CA ILE A 181 -6.21 -18.92 13.10
C ILE A 181 -5.40 -19.94 13.87
N GLU A 182 -4.13 -19.66 14.06
CA GLU A 182 -3.19 -20.44 14.83
C GLU A 182 -2.03 -19.55 15.31
N LYS A 183 -1.09 -20.13 16.03
CA LYS A 183 0.09 -19.39 16.49
C LYS A 183 0.82 -18.76 15.30
N ASP A 184 1.08 -17.46 15.37
CA ASP A 184 1.77 -16.68 14.34
C ASP A 184 1.11 -16.76 12.94
N LYS A 185 -0.23 -16.92 12.91
CA LYS A 185 -1.01 -16.90 11.67
C LYS A 185 -2.35 -16.23 11.85
N VAL A 186 -2.57 -15.16 11.12
CA VAL A 186 -3.77 -14.33 11.14
C VAL A 186 -4.42 -14.36 9.77
N TYR A 187 -5.73 -14.57 9.73
CA TYR A 187 -6.54 -14.45 8.52
C TYR A 187 -7.21 -13.08 8.47
N VAL A 188 -7.12 -12.43 7.32
CA VAL A 188 -7.72 -11.11 7.08
C VAL A 188 -8.61 -11.19 5.85
N SER A 189 -9.85 -10.72 5.98
CA SER A 189 -10.85 -10.82 4.91
C SER A 189 -11.84 -9.67 4.94
N GLY A 190 -12.68 -9.60 3.89
CA GLY A 190 -13.83 -8.71 3.84
C GLY A 190 -13.51 -7.25 3.56
N CYS A 191 -12.27 -6.94 3.11
CA CYS A 191 -11.94 -5.58 2.69
C CYS A 191 -12.82 -5.17 1.51
N ARG A 192 -13.57 -4.08 1.66
CA ARG A 192 -14.31 -3.49 0.57
C ARG A 192 -13.48 -2.45 -0.15
N GLY A 193 -13.60 -2.44 -1.48
CA GLY A 193 -12.96 -1.47 -2.34
C GLY A 193 -13.95 -0.57 -3.04
N SER A 194 -13.51 0.62 -3.39
CA SER A 194 -14.24 1.50 -4.29
C SER A 194 -13.31 2.14 -5.30
N SER A 195 -13.90 2.73 -6.35
CA SER A 195 -13.14 3.36 -7.44
C SER A 195 -12.09 4.33 -6.91
N PRO A 196 -10.85 4.30 -7.42
CA PRO A 196 -9.81 5.26 -7.05
C PRO A 196 -10.17 6.68 -7.48
N PRO A 197 -9.53 7.72 -6.91
CA PRO A 197 -9.66 9.08 -7.40
C PRO A 197 -9.14 9.19 -8.84
N LYS A 198 -9.57 10.23 -9.55
CA LYS A 198 -9.07 10.52 -10.91
C LYS A 198 -7.69 11.20 -10.86
N GLU A 199 -7.45 11.94 -9.79
CA GLU A 199 -6.24 12.70 -9.57
C GLU A 199 -5.20 11.84 -8.84
N HIS A 200 -3.93 12.08 -9.16
CA HIS A 200 -2.80 11.48 -8.44
C HIS A 200 -2.22 12.45 -7.43
N LYS A 201 -1.79 11.92 -6.28
CA LYS A 201 -0.96 12.68 -5.34
C LYS A 201 0.40 12.95 -5.98
N VAL A 202 0.88 14.17 -5.86
CA VAL A 202 2.23 14.58 -6.29
C VAL A 202 2.97 15.11 -5.08
N CYS A 203 4.17 14.61 -4.83
CA CYS A 203 5.09 15.15 -3.85
C CYS A 203 5.96 16.20 -4.54
N ILE A 204 5.91 17.44 -4.05
CA ILE A 204 6.61 18.59 -4.60
C ILE A 204 7.48 19.22 -3.51
#